data_e754451821a63271b49f287eed4af08a
#
_entry.id   e754451821a63271b49f287eed4af08a
#
_cell.length_a   1.000
_cell.length_b   1.000
_cell.length_c   1.000
_cell.angle_alpha   90.00
_cell.angle_beta   90.00
_cell.angle_gamma   90.00
#
_symmetry.space_group_name_H-M   'P 1'
#
loop_
_entity.id
_entity.type
_entity.pdbx_description
1 polymer ?
#
loop_
_entity_poly.entity_id
_entity_poly.type
_entity_poly.pdbx_seq_one_letter_code
_entity_poly.pdbx_strand_id
1 'polypeptide(L)'
;MGYDTNESIASELVLLAGNDYELYKQQVEPITKNLDRKIAKGIFNKDKAAVLVKYLMDNVSKKYAKHYGGTFSPNIRRLAASIWVDEYLNNKSIGV
;
A
#
# COMPACT_ATOMS: atom_id res chain seq x y z
N MET A 1 4.83 7.14 -25.51
CA MET A 1 4.39 7.40 -24.53
C MET A 1 5.04 7.02 -23.35
N GLY A 2 5.88 7.13 -22.85
CA GLY A 2 6.64 6.86 -21.69
C GLY A 2 5.87 6.61 -20.40
N TYR A 3 4.57 6.57 -20.46
CA TYR A 3 3.86 6.39 -19.24
C TYR A 3 3.76 4.95 -18.86
N ASP A 4 4.02 4.64 -17.62
CA ASP A 4 3.79 3.32 -17.09
C ASP A 4 2.34 3.29 -16.60
N THR A 5 1.47 2.75 -17.42
CA THR A 5 0.04 2.65 -17.09
C THR A 5 -0.18 1.84 -15.82
N ASN A 6 0.63 0.79 -15.61
CA ASN A 6 0.53 -0.02 -14.40
C ASN A 6 0.87 0.80 -13.16
N GLU A 7 1.86 1.66 -13.26
CA GLU A 7 2.23 2.51 -12.14
C GLU A 7 1.13 3.51 -11.81
N SER A 8 0.50 4.08 -12.83
CA SER A 8 -0.63 5.00 -12.61
C SER A 8 -1.79 4.31 -11.91
N ILE A 9 -2.12 3.09 -12.34
CA ILE A 9 -3.21 2.33 -11.74
C ILE A 9 -2.85 1.94 -10.32
N ALA A 10 -1.61 1.51 -10.09
CA ALA A 10 -1.15 1.15 -8.76
C ALA A 10 -1.20 2.36 -7.81
N SER A 11 -0.82 3.53 -8.30
CA SER A 11 -0.90 4.77 -7.50
C SER A 11 -2.33 5.09 -7.11
N GLU A 12 -3.29 4.79 -7.98
CA GLU A 12 -4.69 5.00 -7.67
C GLU A 12 -5.14 4.09 -6.52
N LEU A 13 -4.67 2.84 -6.50
CA LEU A 13 -4.96 1.93 -5.38
C LEU A 13 -4.43 2.50 -4.07
N VAL A 14 -3.23 3.06 -4.09
CA VAL A 14 -2.64 3.68 -2.90
C VAL A 14 -3.53 4.83 -2.42
N LEU A 15 -4.01 5.67 -3.33
CA LEU A 15 -4.90 6.77 -2.98
C LEU A 15 -6.22 6.27 -2.39
N LEU A 16 -6.79 5.23 -2.97
CA LEU A 16 -8.03 4.65 -2.46
C LEU A 16 -7.86 4.17 -1.02
N ALA A 17 -6.75 3.51 -0.75
CA ALA A 17 -6.46 3.02 0.61
C ALA A 17 -6.38 4.18 1.61
N GLY A 18 -5.75 5.28 1.22
CA GLY A 18 -5.59 6.44 2.10
C GLY A 18 -6.84 7.27 2.27
N ASN A 19 -7.70 7.29 1.24
CA ASN A 19 -8.89 8.13 1.27
C ASN A 19 -10.14 7.43 1.81
N ASP A 20 -10.10 6.12 1.97
CA ASP A 20 -11.22 5.36 2.51
C ASP A 20 -11.09 5.33 4.03
N TYR A 21 -11.95 6.06 4.73
CA TYR A 21 -11.86 6.18 6.18
C TYR A 21 -11.95 4.83 6.88
N GLU A 22 -12.84 3.96 6.41
CA GLU A 22 -13.03 2.66 7.02
C GLU A 22 -11.78 1.79 6.85
N LEU A 23 -11.25 1.71 5.64
CA LEU A 23 -10.03 0.98 5.38
C LEU A 23 -8.85 1.57 6.15
N TYR A 24 -8.80 2.90 6.23
CA TYR A 24 -7.74 3.56 6.98
C TYR A 24 -7.77 3.13 8.44
N LYS A 25 -8.92 3.22 9.10
CA LYS A 25 -9.02 2.88 10.51
C LYS A 25 -8.82 1.40 10.78
N GLN A 26 -9.34 0.54 9.92
CA GLN A 26 -9.32 -0.89 10.17
C GLN A 26 -8.02 -1.56 9.72
N GLN A 27 -7.34 -1.01 8.74
CA GLN A 27 -6.17 -1.66 8.15
C GLN A 27 -4.93 -0.79 8.05
N VAL A 28 -5.05 0.41 7.50
CA VAL A 28 -3.87 1.26 7.29
C VAL A 28 -3.24 1.67 8.61
N GLU A 29 -4.05 2.13 9.55
CA GLU A 29 -3.54 2.58 10.85
C GLU A 29 -2.87 1.45 11.63
N PRO A 30 -3.48 0.26 11.76
CA PRO A 30 -2.81 -0.86 12.43
C PRO A 30 -1.51 -1.28 11.74
N ILE A 31 -1.48 -1.29 10.40
CA ILE A 31 -0.27 -1.62 9.66
C ILE A 31 0.82 -0.60 9.96
N THR A 32 0.48 0.68 9.91
CA THR A 32 1.42 1.76 10.19
C THR A 32 2.02 1.61 11.59
N LYS A 33 1.18 1.33 12.58
CA LYS A 33 1.66 1.13 13.95
C LYS A 33 2.59 -0.07 14.05
N ASN A 34 2.26 -1.15 13.35
CA ASN A 34 3.10 -2.34 13.33
C ASN A 34 4.48 -2.03 12.75
N LEU A 35 4.51 -1.32 11.63
CA LEU A 35 5.76 -0.97 10.98
C LEU A 35 6.58 0.01 11.83
N ASP A 36 5.91 0.96 12.48
CA ASP A 36 6.58 1.91 13.38
C ASP A 36 7.28 1.17 14.52
N ARG A 37 6.62 0.17 15.10
CA ARG A 37 7.23 -0.63 16.17
C ARG A 37 8.45 -1.39 15.67
N LYS A 38 8.38 -1.94 14.47
CA LYS A 38 9.51 -2.68 13.91
C LYS A 38 10.69 -1.78 13.63
N ILE A 39 10.42 -0.57 13.15
CA ILE A 39 11.50 0.41 12.95
C ILE A 39 12.15 0.76 14.30
N ALA A 40 11.32 1.01 15.32
CA ALA A 40 11.83 1.36 16.65
C ALA A 40 12.67 0.25 17.25
N LYS A 41 12.36 -1.01 16.95
CA LYS A 41 13.11 -2.16 17.45
C LYS A 41 14.31 -2.53 16.58
N GLY A 42 14.47 -1.85 15.45
CA GLY A 42 15.57 -2.15 14.54
C GLY A 42 15.40 -3.45 13.75
N ILE A 43 14.16 -3.93 13.60
CA ILE A 43 13.89 -5.17 12.91
C ILE A 43 13.00 -4.98 11.68
N PHE A 44 12.87 -3.75 11.21
CA PHE A 44 12.08 -3.47 10.02
C PHE A 44 12.68 -4.16 8.81
N ASN A 45 11.82 -4.82 8.02
CA ASN A 45 12.24 -5.46 6.78
C ASN A 45 11.30 -5.01 5.66
N LYS A 46 11.87 -4.38 4.65
CA LYS A 46 11.09 -3.78 3.56
C LYS A 46 10.28 -4.82 2.80
N ASP A 47 10.86 -5.99 2.54
CA ASP A 47 10.17 -7.04 1.79
C ASP A 47 8.98 -7.59 2.56
N LYS A 48 9.15 -7.79 3.86
CA LYS A 48 8.04 -8.26 4.71
C LYS A 48 6.95 -7.19 4.83
N ALA A 49 7.34 -5.93 4.89
CA ALA A 49 6.39 -4.83 4.92
C ALA A 49 5.57 -4.81 3.63
N ALA A 50 6.21 -5.02 2.48
CA ALA A 50 5.52 -5.05 1.20
C ALA A 50 4.51 -6.20 1.14
N VAL A 51 4.84 -7.36 1.70
CA VAL A 51 3.90 -8.49 1.75
C VAL A 51 2.68 -8.13 2.60
N LEU A 52 2.91 -7.51 3.74
CA LEU A 52 1.82 -7.09 4.62
C LEU A 52 0.90 -6.08 3.93
N VAL A 53 1.50 -5.09 3.27
CA VAL A 53 0.74 -4.06 2.58
C VAL A 53 0.02 -4.62 1.35
N LYS A 54 0.58 -5.67 0.73
CA LYS A 54 -0.09 -6.32 -0.38
C LYS A 54 -1.45 -6.86 0.03
N TYR A 55 -1.58 -7.39 1.25
CA TYR A 55 -2.88 -7.84 1.74
C TYR A 55 -3.86 -6.67 1.87
N LEU A 56 -3.37 -5.51 2.28
CA LEU A 56 -4.20 -4.30 2.28
C LEU A 56 -4.66 -3.98 0.85
N MET A 57 -3.74 -4.04 -0.12
CA MET A 57 -4.10 -3.74 -1.51
C MET A 57 -5.06 -4.76 -2.09
N ASP A 58 -4.98 -6.03 -1.67
CA ASP A 58 -5.94 -7.05 -2.06
C ASP A 58 -7.35 -6.66 -1.57
N ASN A 59 -7.44 -6.18 -0.34
CA ASN A 59 -8.72 -5.78 0.23
C ASN A 59 -9.29 -4.53 -0.43
N VAL A 60 -8.43 -3.56 -0.75
CA VAL A 60 -8.85 -2.37 -1.48
C VAL A 60 -9.39 -2.76 -2.85
N SER A 61 -8.67 -3.65 -3.54
CA SER A 61 -9.07 -4.13 -4.86
C SER A 61 -10.44 -4.79 -4.82
N LYS A 62 -10.69 -5.62 -3.81
CA LYS A 62 -11.99 -6.28 -3.65
C LYS A 62 -13.10 -5.28 -3.35
N LYS A 63 -12.84 -4.34 -2.48
CA LYS A 63 -13.86 -3.37 -2.08
C LYS A 63 -14.34 -2.52 -3.26
N TYR A 64 -13.43 -2.16 -4.13
CA TYR A 64 -13.74 -1.27 -5.26
C TYR A 64 -13.90 -2.01 -6.59
N ALA A 65 -13.96 -3.33 -6.56
CA ALA A 65 -14.07 -4.12 -7.80
C ALA A 65 -15.26 -3.73 -8.67
N LYS A 66 -16.41 -3.49 -8.06
CA LYS A 66 -17.60 -3.10 -8.82
C LYS A 66 -17.39 -1.76 -9.52
N HIS A 67 -16.75 -0.84 -8.83
CA HIS A 67 -16.53 0.51 -9.35
C HIS A 67 -15.61 0.50 -10.57
N TYR A 68 -14.64 -0.41 -10.58
CA TYR A 68 -13.63 -0.47 -11.64
C TYR A 68 -13.84 -1.61 -12.63
N GLY A 69 -14.97 -2.31 -12.54
CA GLY A 69 -15.25 -3.39 -13.49
C GLY A 69 -14.53 -4.70 -13.20
N GLY A 70 -13.98 -4.84 -12.00
CA GLY A 70 -13.27 -6.06 -11.60
C GLY A 70 -12.14 -5.74 -10.65
N THR A 71 -11.48 -6.79 -10.13
CA THR A 71 -10.34 -6.61 -9.25
C THR A 71 -9.10 -6.22 -10.05
N PHE A 72 -8.18 -5.53 -9.40
CA PHE A 72 -6.91 -5.18 -10.01
C PHE A 72 -6.03 -6.43 -10.09
N SER A 73 -5.16 -6.50 -11.08
CA SER A 73 -4.31 -7.68 -11.26
C SER A 73 -3.34 -7.84 -10.08
N PRO A 74 -2.85 -9.07 -9.84
CA PRO A 74 -1.87 -9.29 -8.77
C PRO A 74 -0.61 -8.43 -8.94
N ASN A 75 -0.16 -8.20 -10.16
CA ASN A 75 1.02 -7.36 -10.40
C ASN A 75 0.77 -5.91 -9.98
N ILE A 76 -0.42 -5.39 -10.28
CA ILE A 76 -0.80 -4.04 -9.88
C ILE A 76 -0.86 -3.94 -8.35
N ARG A 77 -1.43 -4.94 -7.70
CA ARG A 77 -1.53 -4.92 -6.23
C ARG A 77 -0.16 -4.98 -5.56
N ARG A 78 0.77 -5.76 -6.11
CA ARG A 78 2.14 -5.80 -5.59
C ARG A 78 2.87 -4.49 -5.81
N LEU A 79 2.67 -3.89 -6.98
CA LEU A 79 3.28 -2.60 -7.28
C LEU A 79 2.74 -1.51 -6.35
N ALA A 80 1.43 -1.53 -6.10
CA ALA A 80 0.80 -0.60 -5.17
C ALA A 80 1.38 -0.74 -3.76
N ALA A 81 1.61 -1.99 -3.31
CA ALA A 81 2.21 -2.22 -2.01
C ALA A 81 3.62 -1.63 -1.93
N SER A 82 4.42 -1.81 -2.99
CA SER A 82 5.76 -1.24 -3.05
C SER A 82 5.73 0.28 -2.98
N ILE A 83 4.83 0.91 -3.73
CA ILE A 83 4.67 2.36 -3.73
C ILE A 83 4.28 2.84 -2.33
N TRP A 84 3.34 2.15 -1.70
CA TRP A 84 2.88 2.52 -0.36
C TRP A 84 4.03 2.47 0.65
N VAL A 85 4.84 1.40 0.61
CA VAL A 85 5.96 1.25 1.53
C VAL A 85 7.01 2.34 1.29
N ASP A 86 7.30 2.65 0.03
CA ASP A 86 8.25 3.71 -0.30
C ASP A 86 7.77 5.06 0.24
N GLU A 87 6.49 5.36 0.07
CA GLU A 87 5.92 6.60 0.58
C GLU A 87 5.93 6.64 2.11
N TYR A 88 5.63 5.51 2.73
CA TYR A 88 5.67 5.40 4.18
C TYR A 88 7.07 5.73 4.72
N LEU A 89 8.10 5.15 4.11
CA LEU A 89 9.48 5.38 4.52
C LEU A 89 9.89 6.84 4.28
N ASN A 90 9.48 7.41 3.16
CA ASN A 90 9.78 8.81 2.85
C ASN A 90 9.15 9.74 3.88
N ASN A 91 7.91 9.46 4.27
CA ASN A 91 7.21 10.29 5.25
C ASN A 91 7.83 10.19 6.63
N LYS A 92 8.51 9.10 6.93
CA LYS A 92 9.22 8.93 8.20
C LYS A 92 10.60 9.55 8.17
N SER A 93 11.03 10.04 7.02
CA SER A 93 12.38 10.57 6.81
C SER A 93 13.46 9.52 7.11
N ILE A 94 13.13 8.26 6.88
CA ILE A 94 14.08 7.17 7.10
C ILE A 94 15.12 7.22 6.01
N GLY A 95 16.39 7.22 6.38
CA GLY A 95 17.47 7.25 5.42
C GLY A 95 17.87 8.64 4.96
N VAL A 96 17.29 9.64 5.55
CA VAL A 96 17.66 11.03 5.26
C VAL A 96 18.87 11.44 6.04
#